data_5ba5e8f3962b91073a16e5691b2350de
#
_entry.id   5ba5e8f3962b91073a16e5691b2350de
#
_cell.length_a   1.000
_cell.length_b   1.000
_cell.length_c   1.000
_cell.angle_alpha   90.00
_cell.angle_beta   90.00
_cell.angle_gamma   90.00
#
_symmetry.space_group_name_H-M   'P 1'
#
loop_
_entity.id
_entity.type
_entity.pdbx_description
1 polymer ?
#
loop_
_entity_poly.entity_id
_entity_poly.type
_entity_poly.pdbx_seq_one_letter_code
_entity_poly.pdbx_strand_id
1 'polypeptide(L)'
;MIFDWGGTLTPWHTIDYAQMWRLVCEPHYPGNHEDRADAALAAENVLWEQARTEHRSASIFGVLERAGIEPTDALIASYLREWEPHTFTDPEGIAVLRQLRQREIKIGVLSNTMWPRSWHEDVFRRDGVLDLIDGAVYSSEIDWTKPHPRAFLAAMAAVGADNPERCVFVGDRPWDDIFGAKSVGMRAVLLPNSDVPTFADAQPDAVIGSLSELLPLIESW
;
A
#
# COMPACT_ATOMS: atom_id res chain seq x y z
N MET A 1 3.45 -14.65 -5.84
CA MET A 1 3.19 -13.32 -6.44
C MET A 1 3.00 -12.33 -5.32
N ILE A 2 3.55 -11.12 -5.41
CA ILE A 2 3.45 -10.09 -4.37
C ILE A 2 2.85 -8.84 -5.00
N PHE A 3 1.87 -8.26 -4.34
CA PHE A 3 1.12 -7.10 -4.82
C PHE A 3 1.39 -5.88 -3.94
N ASP A 4 1.45 -4.69 -4.54
CA ASP A 4 1.11 -3.47 -3.85
C ASP A 4 -0.38 -3.44 -3.51
N TRP A 5 -0.77 -2.54 -2.58
CA TRP A 5 -2.16 -2.42 -2.13
C TRP A 5 -2.88 -1.26 -2.79
N GLY A 6 -2.47 -0.03 -2.48
CA GLY A 6 -3.16 1.19 -2.91
C GLY A 6 -2.90 1.54 -4.38
N GLY A 7 -3.91 1.55 -5.22
CA GLY A 7 -3.76 1.73 -6.67
C GLY A 7 -3.50 0.43 -7.43
N THR A 8 -3.35 -0.69 -6.73
CA THR A 8 -3.13 -2.01 -7.32
C THR A 8 -4.23 -2.99 -6.94
N LEU A 9 -4.31 -3.42 -5.67
CA LEU A 9 -5.41 -4.25 -5.18
C LEU A 9 -6.66 -3.43 -4.84
N THR A 10 -6.52 -2.14 -4.53
CA THR A 10 -7.62 -1.18 -4.50
C THR A 10 -7.53 -0.26 -5.70
N PRO A 11 -8.64 0.25 -6.23
CA PRO A 11 -8.59 1.27 -7.26
C PRO A 11 -7.81 2.51 -6.81
N TRP A 12 -7.19 3.20 -7.77
CA TRP A 12 -6.59 4.49 -7.49
C TRP A 12 -7.66 5.53 -7.19
N HIS A 13 -7.46 6.29 -6.12
CA HIS A 13 -8.32 7.41 -5.74
C HIS A 13 -7.47 8.67 -5.54
N THR A 14 -7.93 9.77 -6.12
CA THR A 14 -7.40 11.09 -5.77
C THR A 14 -8.02 11.53 -4.45
N ILE A 15 -7.22 11.69 -3.41
CA ILE A 15 -7.68 12.01 -2.06
C ILE A 15 -7.32 13.46 -1.74
N ASP A 16 -8.31 14.24 -1.30
CA ASP A 16 -8.08 15.55 -0.68
C ASP A 16 -7.73 15.34 0.81
N TYR A 17 -6.45 15.16 1.10
CA TYR A 17 -5.95 14.95 2.46
C TYR A 17 -6.27 16.12 3.40
N ALA A 18 -6.32 17.36 2.89
CA ALA A 18 -6.67 18.51 3.71
C ALA A 18 -8.13 18.44 4.16
N GLN A 19 -9.02 18.12 3.23
CA GLN A 19 -10.43 17.92 3.55
C GLN A 19 -10.65 16.72 4.47
N MET A 20 -9.95 15.61 4.22
CA MET A 20 -10.02 14.41 5.05
C MET A 20 -9.64 14.72 6.51
N TRP A 21 -8.50 15.39 6.75
CA TRP A 21 -8.09 15.76 8.11
C TRP A 21 -9.07 16.73 8.78
N ARG A 22 -9.70 17.64 8.03
CA ARG A 22 -10.76 18.52 8.58
C ARG A 22 -11.95 17.69 9.07
N LEU A 23 -12.46 16.77 8.25
CA LEU A 23 -13.57 15.89 8.63
C LEU A 23 -13.23 14.99 9.83
N VAL A 24 -11.99 14.52 9.92
CA VAL A 24 -11.50 13.76 11.08
C VAL A 24 -11.48 14.62 12.35
N CYS A 25 -10.98 15.85 12.27
CA CYS A 25 -10.79 16.69 13.46
C CYS A 25 -12.05 17.42 13.92
N GLU A 26 -12.98 17.74 13.02
CA GLU A 26 -14.17 18.55 13.29
C GLU A 26 -14.97 18.06 14.51
N PRO A 27 -15.34 16.79 14.67
CA PRO A 27 -16.14 16.31 15.81
C PRO A 27 -15.37 16.28 17.14
N HIS A 28 -14.02 16.34 17.10
CA HIS A 28 -13.18 16.15 18.29
C HIS A 28 -12.59 17.46 18.82
N TYR A 29 -12.50 18.50 18.00
CA TYR A 29 -11.85 19.77 18.33
C TYR A 29 -12.74 20.98 18.01
N PRO A 30 -13.89 21.14 18.70
CA PRO A 30 -14.77 22.27 18.44
C PRO A 30 -14.05 23.60 18.69
N GLY A 31 -14.00 24.45 17.65
CA GLY A 31 -13.40 25.78 17.71
C GLY A 31 -11.93 25.86 17.28
N ASN A 32 -11.20 24.76 17.12
CA ASN A 32 -9.84 24.74 16.60
C ASN A 32 -9.53 23.53 15.72
N HIS A 33 -10.55 22.91 15.14
CA HIS A 33 -10.38 21.72 14.28
C HIS A 33 -9.57 21.99 13.02
N GLU A 34 -9.66 23.18 12.44
CA GLU A 34 -8.85 23.58 11.27
C GLU A 34 -7.35 23.60 11.60
N ASP A 35 -6.96 24.23 12.71
CA ASP A 35 -5.56 24.24 13.17
C ASP A 35 -5.03 22.83 13.43
N ARG A 36 -5.89 21.95 13.97
CA ARG A 36 -5.53 20.54 14.21
C ARG A 36 -5.40 19.76 12.93
N ALA A 37 -6.30 19.94 11.97
CA ALA A 37 -6.23 19.34 10.66
C ALA A 37 -4.98 19.77 9.89
N ASP A 38 -4.67 21.07 9.89
CA ASP A 38 -3.47 21.59 9.25
C ASP A 38 -2.18 21.06 9.90
N ALA A 39 -2.16 20.92 11.24
CA ALA A 39 -1.03 20.30 11.94
C ALA A 39 -0.87 18.82 11.59
N ALA A 40 -1.97 18.07 11.48
CA ALA A 40 -1.93 16.66 11.07
C ALA A 40 -1.43 16.50 9.63
N LEU A 41 -1.97 17.28 8.72
CA LEU A 41 -1.54 17.30 7.31
C LEU A 41 -0.06 17.66 7.17
N ALA A 42 0.41 18.68 7.89
CA ALA A 42 1.82 19.06 7.88
C ALA A 42 2.72 17.95 8.42
N ALA A 43 2.31 17.29 9.51
CA ALA A 43 3.04 16.15 10.08
C ALA A 43 3.11 14.96 9.12
N GLU A 44 1.98 14.63 8.48
CA GLU A 44 1.89 13.56 7.49
C GLU A 44 2.80 13.82 6.28
N ASN A 45 2.76 15.05 5.73
CA ASN A 45 3.61 15.44 4.62
C ASN A 45 5.10 15.34 4.94
N VAL A 46 5.53 15.73 6.14
CA VAL A 46 6.92 15.59 6.59
C VAL A 46 7.33 14.12 6.63
N LEU A 47 6.50 13.26 7.18
CA LEU A 47 6.80 11.83 7.29
C LEU A 47 6.81 11.14 5.92
N TRP A 48 5.91 11.48 5.02
CA TRP A 48 5.95 10.99 3.64
C TRP A 48 7.17 11.50 2.87
N GLU A 49 7.61 12.74 3.11
CA GLU A 49 8.84 13.24 2.49
C GLU A 49 10.07 12.47 2.98
N GLN A 50 10.16 12.18 4.27
CA GLN A 50 11.22 11.34 4.83
C GLN A 50 11.17 9.91 4.25
N ALA A 51 9.96 9.35 4.08
CA ALA A 51 9.81 8.04 3.45
C ALA A 51 10.31 8.03 2.00
N ARG A 52 10.04 9.10 1.23
CA ARG A 52 10.49 9.22 -0.17
C ARG A 52 12.01 9.44 -0.29
N THR A 53 12.59 10.24 0.59
CA THR A 53 14.00 10.67 0.47
C THR A 53 14.98 9.76 1.21
N GLU A 54 14.56 9.18 2.33
CA GLU A 54 15.41 8.36 3.21
C GLU A 54 14.98 6.88 3.21
N HIS A 55 13.88 6.53 2.54
CA HIS A 55 13.24 5.20 2.52
C HIS A 55 12.95 4.66 3.93
N ARG A 56 12.62 5.56 4.84
CA ARG A 56 12.33 5.24 6.25
C ARG A 56 10.84 5.14 6.48
N SER A 57 10.48 4.23 7.34
CA SER A 57 9.09 3.99 7.73
C SER A 57 8.54 5.08 8.62
N ALA A 58 7.22 5.22 8.57
CA ALA A 58 6.45 6.08 9.45
C ALA A 58 5.16 5.37 9.87
N SER A 59 4.50 5.88 10.91
CA SER A 59 3.20 5.39 11.36
C SER A 59 2.21 6.53 11.53
N ILE A 60 0.92 6.21 11.44
CA ILE A 60 -0.15 7.18 11.69
C ILE A 60 -0.08 7.73 13.13
N PHE A 61 0.33 6.90 14.09
CA PHE A 61 0.53 7.36 15.46
C PHE A 61 1.67 8.36 15.58
N GLY A 62 2.73 8.23 14.77
CA GLY A 62 3.78 9.23 14.65
C GLY A 62 3.30 10.55 14.03
N VAL A 63 2.35 10.49 13.08
CA VAL A 63 1.68 11.70 12.55
C VAL A 63 0.92 12.42 13.67
N LEU A 64 0.08 11.67 14.40
CA LEU A 64 -0.74 12.22 15.49
C LEU A 64 0.11 12.80 16.62
N GLU A 65 1.15 12.09 17.05
CA GLU A 65 2.10 12.57 18.06
C GLU A 65 2.77 13.89 17.61
N ARG A 66 3.26 13.94 16.38
CA ARG A 66 3.91 15.14 15.83
C ARG A 66 2.95 16.31 15.70
N ALA A 67 1.68 16.05 15.40
CA ALA A 67 0.61 17.05 15.33
C ALA A 67 0.08 17.49 16.71
N GLY A 68 0.51 16.84 17.80
CA GLY A 68 -0.02 17.06 19.15
C GLY A 68 -1.50 16.66 19.29
N ILE A 69 -1.89 15.61 18.56
CA ILE A 69 -3.25 15.03 18.55
C ILE A 69 -3.23 13.72 19.33
N GLU A 70 -4.09 13.62 20.33
CA GLU A 70 -4.25 12.38 21.11
C GLU A 70 -5.00 11.32 20.26
N PRO A 71 -4.46 10.10 20.11
CA PRO A 71 -5.07 9.03 19.33
C PRO A 71 -6.20 8.32 20.11
N THR A 72 -7.28 9.03 20.40
CA THR A 72 -8.45 8.43 21.04
C THR A 72 -9.16 7.46 20.10
N ASP A 73 -9.83 6.44 20.65
CA ASP A 73 -10.62 5.48 19.86
C ASP A 73 -11.64 6.18 18.95
N ALA A 74 -12.25 7.27 19.44
CA ALA A 74 -13.22 8.05 18.69
C ALA A 74 -12.58 8.77 17.50
N LEU A 75 -11.39 9.35 17.66
CA LEU A 75 -10.66 10.02 16.58
C LEU A 75 -10.19 8.99 15.54
N ILE A 76 -9.66 7.85 15.98
CA ILE A 76 -9.25 6.76 15.09
C ILE A 76 -10.45 6.23 14.30
N ALA A 77 -11.61 6.06 14.95
CA ALA A 77 -12.84 5.64 14.26
C ALA A 77 -13.28 6.67 13.20
N SER A 78 -13.13 7.97 13.47
CA SER A 78 -13.38 9.02 12.47
C SER A 78 -12.40 8.92 11.29
N TYR A 79 -11.12 8.75 11.58
CA TYR A 79 -10.08 8.59 10.55
C TYR A 79 -10.36 7.38 9.65
N LEU A 80 -10.64 6.22 10.22
CA LEU A 80 -10.94 5.00 9.45
C LEU A 80 -12.22 5.14 8.62
N ARG A 81 -13.24 5.83 9.14
CA ARG A 81 -14.48 6.10 8.40
C ARG A 81 -14.25 6.95 7.14
N GLU A 82 -13.40 7.99 7.25
CA GLU A 82 -13.06 8.84 6.09
C GLU A 82 -12.24 8.06 5.04
N TRP A 83 -11.43 7.10 5.48
CA TRP A 83 -10.67 6.23 4.58
C TRP A 83 -11.49 5.09 3.95
N GLU A 84 -12.56 4.65 4.59
CA GLU A 84 -13.31 3.45 4.16
C GLU A 84 -13.66 3.44 2.67
N PRO A 85 -14.18 4.55 2.06
CA PRO A 85 -14.53 4.56 0.64
C PRO A 85 -13.36 4.30 -0.31
N HIS A 86 -12.13 4.48 0.17
CA HIS A 86 -10.89 4.37 -0.62
C HIS A 86 -10.16 3.03 -0.41
N THR A 87 -10.75 2.10 0.35
CA THR A 87 -10.07 0.89 0.80
C THR A 87 -10.69 -0.42 0.29
N PHE A 88 -11.73 -0.35 -0.54
CA PHE A 88 -12.35 -1.56 -1.08
C PHE A 88 -11.43 -2.24 -2.08
N THR A 89 -11.24 -3.55 -1.89
CA THR A 89 -10.51 -4.37 -2.86
C THR A 89 -11.26 -4.41 -4.19
N ASP A 90 -10.55 -4.18 -5.29
CA ASP A 90 -11.11 -4.26 -6.63
C ASP A 90 -11.75 -5.64 -6.87
N PRO A 91 -13.01 -5.72 -7.31
CA PRO A 91 -13.68 -7.00 -7.60
C PRO A 91 -12.90 -7.88 -8.59
N GLU A 92 -12.22 -7.27 -9.56
CA GLU A 92 -11.35 -7.99 -10.49
C GLU A 92 -10.12 -8.55 -9.77
N GLY A 93 -9.52 -7.77 -8.86
CA GLY A 93 -8.45 -8.22 -7.98
C GLY A 93 -8.85 -9.42 -7.13
N ILE A 94 -10.05 -9.40 -6.53
CA ILE A 94 -10.59 -10.53 -5.77
C ILE A 94 -10.66 -11.79 -6.65
N ALA A 95 -11.15 -11.66 -7.88
CA ALA A 95 -11.24 -12.79 -8.81
C ALA A 95 -9.87 -13.35 -9.18
N VAL A 96 -8.90 -12.48 -9.41
CA VAL A 96 -7.50 -12.86 -9.73
C VAL A 96 -6.85 -13.56 -8.54
N LEU A 97 -6.96 -13.03 -7.32
CA LEU A 97 -6.41 -13.68 -6.12
C LEU A 97 -6.96 -15.08 -5.93
N ARG A 98 -8.28 -15.30 -6.12
CA ARG A 98 -8.89 -16.64 -6.05
C ARG A 98 -8.33 -17.60 -7.10
N GLN A 99 -8.12 -17.12 -8.32
CA GLN A 99 -7.56 -17.95 -9.40
C GLN A 99 -6.07 -18.27 -9.16
N LEU A 100 -5.29 -17.35 -8.60
CA LEU A 100 -3.90 -17.61 -8.19
C LEU A 100 -3.84 -18.70 -7.11
N ARG A 101 -4.73 -18.65 -6.12
CA ARG A 101 -4.84 -19.71 -5.09
C ARG A 101 -5.18 -21.08 -5.69
N GLN A 102 -6.10 -21.14 -6.66
CA GLN A 102 -6.43 -22.39 -7.37
C GLN A 102 -5.23 -22.99 -8.12
N ARG A 103 -4.26 -22.15 -8.51
CA ARG A 103 -3.01 -22.52 -9.17
C ARG A 103 -1.86 -22.78 -8.16
N GLU A 104 -2.17 -22.80 -6.88
CA GLU A 104 -1.20 -22.97 -5.78
C GLU A 104 -0.09 -21.92 -5.76
N ILE A 105 -0.35 -20.74 -6.36
CA ILE A 105 0.57 -19.60 -6.35
C ILE A 105 0.45 -18.89 -5.00
N LYS A 106 1.58 -18.72 -4.31
CA LYS A 106 1.65 -17.96 -3.07
C LYS A 106 1.37 -16.47 -3.33
N ILE A 107 0.56 -15.88 -2.47
CA ILE A 107 0.12 -14.49 -2.58
C ILE A 107 0.66 -13.68 -1.41
N GLY A 108 1.36 -12.59 -1.72
CA GLY A 108 1.85 -11.64 -0.74
C GLY A 108 1.35 -10.23 -0.99
N VAL A 109 1.44 -9.39 0.06
CA VAL A 109 1.22 -7.94 -0.03
C VAL A 109 2.44 -7.22 0.50
N LEU A 110 2.89 -6.18 -0.20
CA LEU A 110 3.88 -5.22 0.29
C LEU A 110 3.37 -3.80 0.05
N SER A 111 3.00 -3.11 1.11
CA SER A 111 2.45 -1.75 1.03
C SER A 111 3.33 -0.71 1.71
N ASN A 112 3.60 0.41 1.03
CA ASN A 112 4.07 1.63 1.67
C ASN A 112 2.88 2.29 2.36
N THR A 113 2.86 2.27 3.68
CA THR A 113 1.72 2.69 4.49
C THR A 113 2.16 3.20 5.85
N MET A 114 1.34 4.07 6.45
CA MET A 114 1.46 4.46 7.85
C MET A 114 0.50 3.68 8.77
N TRP A 115 -0.34 2.83 8.20
CA TRP A 115 -1.34 2.06 8.94
C TRP A 115 -0.74 0.83 9.61
N PRO A 116 -1.19 0.46 10.82
CA PRO A 116 -0.83 -0.81 11.42
C PRO A 116 -1.46 -1.99 10.65
N ARG A 117 -0.86 -3.15 10.75
CA ARG A 117 -1.31 -4.41 10.15
C ARG A 117 -2.80 -4.68 10.38
N SER A 118 -3.27 -4.49 11.60
CA SER A 118 -4.65 -4.79 11.98
C SER A 118 -5.68 -4.06 11.10
N TRP A 119 -5.42 -2.82 10.72
CA TRP A 119 -6.34 -2.05 9.89
C TRP A 119 -6.40 -2.58 8.44
N HIS A 120 -5.25 -2.99 7.89
CA HIS A 120 -5.21 -3.65 6.58
C HIS A 120 -5.90 -5.01 6.60
N GLU A 121 -5.66 -5.80 7.65
CA GLU A 121 -6.29 -7.11 7.79
C GLU A 121 -7.81 -7.00 8.01
N ASP A 122 -8.29 -5.96 8.69
CA ASP A 122 -9.73 -5.68 8.83
C ASP A 122 -10.37 -5.34 7.47
N VAL A 123 -9.69 -4.56 6.63
CA VAL A 123 -10.12 -4.30 5.25
C VAL A 123 -10.16 -5.60 4.44
N PHE A 124 -9.09 -6.39 4.45
CA PHE A 124 -9.05 -7.66 3.72
C PHE A 124 -10.07 -8.67 4.23
N ARG A 125 -10.36 -8.68 5.53
CA ARG A 125 -11.41 -9.51 6.14
C ARG A 125 -12.80 -9.06 5.71
N ARG A 126 -13.09 -7.74 5.74
CA ARG A 126 -14.34 -7.16 5.21
C ARG A 126 -14.60 -7.59 3.78
N ASP A 127 -13.56 -7.59 2.93
CA ASP A 127 -13.66 -7.88 1.50
C ASP A 127 -13.56 -9.39 1.19
N GLY A 128 -13.35 -10.24 2.20
CA GLY A 128 -13.28 -11.70 2.06
C GLY A 128 -12.04 -12.18 1.29
N VAL A 129 -10.92 -11.46 1.42
CA VAL A 129 -9.64 -11.80 0.74
C VAL A 129 -8.51 -12.12 1.71
N LEU A 130 -8.68 -11.91 3.01
CA LEU A 130 -7.61 -12.13 3.99
C LEU A 130 -7.05 -13.56 3.93
N ASP A 131 -7.92 -14.56 3.83
CA ASP A 131 -7.53 -15.97 3.77
C ASP A 131 -6.85 -16.38 2.44
N LEU A 132 -6.86 -15.48 1.45
CA LEU A 132 -6.15 -15.70 0.18
C LEU A 132 -4.69 -15.26 0.27
N ILE A 133 -4.32 -14.44 1.26
CA ILE A 133 -3.00 -13.83 1.41
C ILE A 133 -2.14 -14.72 2.31
N ASP A 134 -1.01 -15.24 1.78
CA ASP A 134 -0.07 -16.08 2.52
C ASP A 134 0.86 -15.28 3.42
N GLY A 135 1.13 -14.02 3.09
CA GLY A 135 1.96 -13.15 3.88
C GLY A 135 1.84 -11.69 3.46
N ALA A 136 1.99 -10.79 4.42
CA ALA A 136 1.94 -9.35 4.15
C ALA A 136 3.04 -8.62 4.90
N VAL A 137 3.57 -7.56 4.28
CA VAL A 137 4.52 -6.63 4.88
C VAL A 137 3.99 -5.22 4.68
N TYR A 138 3.88 -4.49 5.77
CA TYR A 138 3.49 -3.09 5.81
C TYR A 138 4.68 -2.26 6.25
N SER A 139 4.99 -1.20 5.51
CA SER A 139 6.18 -0.40 5.82
C SER A 139 6.14 0.20 7.23
N SER A 140 4.97 0.44 7.78
CA SER A 140 4.79 0.91 9.17
C SER A 140 5.33 -0.05 10.25
N GLU A 141 5.64 -1.31 9.90
CA GLU A 141 6.10 -2.36 10.83
C GLU A 141 7.56 -2.76 10.62
N ILE A 142 8.20 -2.23 9.58
CA ILE A 142 9.61 -2.49 9.26
C ILE A 142 10.35 -1.16 9.08
N ASP A 143 11.67 -1.16 9.09
CA ASP A 143 12.46 0.08 9.00
C ASP A 143 12.45 0.75 7.63
N TRP A 144 11.94 0.07 6.60
CA TRP A 144 12.15 0.45 5.20
C TRP A 144 10.85 0.54 4.41
N THR A 145 10.79 1.53 3.52
CA THR A 145 9.74 1.64 2.49
C THR A 145 10.25 1.15 1.13
N LYS A 146 9.36 0.77 0.21
CA LYS A 146 9.70 0.68 -1.21
C LYS A 146 10.23 2.04 -1.70
N PRO A 147 11.25 2.09 -2.57
CA PRO A 147 11.86 0.97 -3.31
C PRO A 147 13.04 0.30 -2.58
N HIS A 148 13.24 0.49 -1.29
CA HIS A 148 14.39 -0.10 -0.60
C HIS A 148 14.40 -1.64 -0.70
N PRO A 149 15.52 -2.29 -1.11
CA PRO A 149 15.58 -3.74 -1.33
C PRO A 149 15.12 -4.59 -0.15
N ARG A 150 15.36 -4.15 1.09
CA ARG A 150 14.96 -4.89 2.30
C ARG A 150 13.45 -5.04 2.44
N ALA A 151 12.65 -4.09 1.93
CA ALA A 151 11.19 -4.21 1.94
C ALA A 151 10.73 -5.39 1.05
N PHE A 152 11.29 -5.52 -0.14
CA PHE A 152 10.99 -6.63 -1.05
C PHE A 152 11.46 -7.98 -0.52
N LEU A 153 12.68 -8.03 0.05
CA LEU A 153 13.19 -9.25 0.67
C LEU A 153 12.34 -9.69 1.88
N ALA A 154 11.84 -8.74 2.68
CA ALA A 154 10.91 -9.02 3.77
C ALA A 154 9.58 -9.60 3.23
N ALA A 155 9.05 -9.04 2.14
CA ALA A 155 7.83 -9.53 1.51
C ALA A 155 8.01 -10.94 0.90
N MET A 156 9.16 -11.23 0.31
CA MET A 156 9.51 -12.59 -0.14
C MET A 156 9.54 -13.57 1.02
N ALA A 157 10.22 -13.21 2.11
CA ALA A 157 10.30 -14.04 3.31
C ALA A 157 8.91 -14.31 3.91
N ALA A 158 8.01 -13.30 3.91
CA ALA A 158 6.65 -13.43 4.44
C ALA A 158 5.81 -14.47 3.69
N VAL A 159 6.08 -14.70 2.40
CA VAL A 159 5.42 -15.77 1.60
C VAL A 159 6.24 -17.05 1.49
N GLY A 160 7.38 -17.12 2.19
CA GLY A 160 8.27 -18.30 2.17
C GLY A 160 9.03 -18.46 0.84
N ALA A 161 9.30 -17.36 0.12
CA ALA A 161 10.07 -17.36 -1.11
C ALA A 161 11.54 -17.01 -0.82
N ASP A 162 12.47 -17.74 -1.42
CA ASP A 162 13.92 -17.58 -1.28
C ASP A 162 14.63 -17.21 -2.59
N ASN A 163 13.96 -17.38 -3.74
CA ASN A 163 14.50 -17.03 -5.05
C ASN A 163 13.70 -15.90 -5.70
N PRO A 164 14.28 -14.69 -5.84
CA PRO A 164 13.59 -13.54 -6.44
C PRO A 164 13.19 -13.77 -7.92
N GLU A 165 13.95 -14.54 -8.71
CA GLU A 165 13.63 -14.83 -10.11
C GLU A 165 12.29 -15.61 -10.26
N ARG A 166 11.85 -16.29 -9.20
CA ARG A 166 10.56 -16.99 -9.13
C ARG A 166 9.44 -16.12 -8.56
N CYS A 167 9.75 -14.86 -8.22
CA CYS A 167 8.82 -13.90 -7.68
C CYS A 167 8.40 -12.88 -8.72
N VAL A 168 7.12 -12.53 -8.69
CA VAL A 168 6.55 -11.46 -9.50
C VAL A 168 6.01 -10.42 -8.54
N PHE A 169 6.39 -9.16 -8.74
CA PHE A 169 5.79 -8.02 -8.06
C PHE A 169 4.82 -7.31 -9.01
N VAL A 170 3.66 -6.95 -8.51
CA VAL A 170 2.63 -6.20 -9.26
C VAL A 170 2.37 -4.91 -8.53
N GLY A 171 2.51 -3.77 -9.20
CA GLY A 171 2.30 -2.46 -8.60
C GLY A 171 2.01 -1.37 -9.61
N ASP A 172 1.60 -0.21 -9.14
CA ASP A 172 1.19 0.93 -9.98
C ASP A 172 2.27 2.01 -10.10
N ARG A 173 3.33 1.98 -9.25
CA ARG A 173 4.34 3.02 -9.17
C ARG A 173 5.66 2.61 -9.83
N PRO A 174 6.08 3.30 -10.91
CA PRO A 174 7.33 2.93 -11.61
C PRO A 174 8.57 2.93 -10.71
N TRP A 175 8.73 3.93 -9.83
CA TRP A 175 9.89 4.00 -8.93
C TRP A 175 9.78 3.03 -7.75
N ASP A 176 8.70 3.14 -6.97
CA ASP A 176 8.57 2.39 -5.73
C ASP A 176 8.45 0.88 -6.00
N ASP A 177 7.61 0.49 -6.97
CA ASP A 177 7.24 -0.90 -7.20
C ASP A 177 8.16 -1.57 -8.24
N ILE A 178 8.24 -0.97 -9.42
CA ILE A 178 8.91 -1.63 -10.55
C ILE A 178 10.43 -1.59 -10.38
N PHE A 179 11.01 -0.40 -10.20
CA PHE A 179 12.43 -0.28 -9.96
C PHE A 179 12.85 -1.05 -8.70
N GLY A 180 12.08 -0.92 -7.60
CA GLY A 180 12.36 -1.62 -6.37
C GLY A 180 12.38 -3.15 -6.51
N ALA A 181 11.36 -3.74 -7.14
CA ALA A 181 11.30 -5.17 -7.40
C ALA A 181 12.43 -5.65 -8.32
N LYS A 182 12.71 -4.91 -9.38
CA LYS A 182 13.81 -5.23 -10.31
C LYS A 182 15.17 -5.17 -9.62
N SER A 183 15.37 -4.25 -8.67
CA SER A 183 16.63 -4.11 -7.91
C SER A 183 17.03 -5.35 -7.11
N VAL A 184 16.06 -6.19 -6.76
CA VAL A 184 16.29 -7.48 -6.05
C VAL A 184 16.20 -8.69 -6.96
N GLY A 185 16.01 -8.50 -8.27
CA GLY A 185 15.95 -9.58 -9.25
C GLY A 185 14.58 -10.23 -9.45
N MET A 186 13.51 -9.61 -8.94
CA MET A 186 12.13 -10.05 -9.22
C MET A 186 11.70 -9.67 -10.63
N ARG A 187 10.73 -10.40 -11.17
CA ARG A 187 9.92 -9.87 -12.27
C ARG A 187 8.97 -8.82 -11.75
N ALA A 188 8.69 -7.80 -12.57
CA ALA A 188 7.84 -6.69 -12.20
C ALA A 188 6.78 -6.42 -13.29
N VAL A 189 5.53 -6.30 -12.86
CA VAL A 189 4.37 -5.96 -13.69
C VAL A 189 3.84 -4.61 -13.27
N LEU A 190 3.76 -3.68 -14.22
CA LEU A 190 3.18 -2.36 -13.99
C LEU A 190 1.70 -2.35 -14.34
N LEU A 191 0.87 -1.91 -13.41
CA LEU A 191 -0.54 -1.55 -13.58
C LEU A 191 -0.65 -0.02 -13.42
N PRO A 192 -0.60 0.78 -14.50
CA PRO A 192 -0.46 2.24 -14.41
C PRO A 192 -1.79 2.93 -14.03
N ASN A 193 -2.14 2.90 -12.75
CA ASN A 193 -3.37 3.53 -12.22
C ASN A 193 -3.14 4.88 -11.55
N SER A 194 -1.89 5.33 -11.37
CA SER A 194 -1.55 6.58 -10.71
C SER A 194 -0.99 7.61 -11.68
N ASP A 195 -1.24 8.89 -11.42
CA ASP A 195 -0.63 10.01 -12.15
C ASP A 195 0.85 10.23 -11.76
N VAL A 196 1.53 9.17 -11.36
CA VAL A 196 2.94 9.23 -10.98
C VAL A 196 3.80 9.34 -12.23
N PRO A 197 4.79 10.25 -12.25
CA PRO A 197 5.69 10.38 -13.39
C PRO A 197 6.39 9.07 -13.72
N THR A 198 6.58 8.82 -15.01
CA THR A 198 7.40 7.69 -15.47
C THR A 198 8.83 7.85 -14.99
N PHE A 199 9.46 6.74 -14.66
CA PHE A 199 10.86 6.69 -14.26
C PHE A 199 11.65 5.89 -15.29
N ALA A 200 12.66 6.50 -15.89
CA ALA A 200 13.37 5.91 -17.04
C ALA A 200 14.05 4.57 -16.74
N ASP A 201 14.52 4.38 -15.48
CA ASP A 201 15.17 3.15 -15.05
C ASP A 201 14.18 2.06 -14.59
N ALA A 202 12.90 2.38 -14.49
CA ALA A 202 11.87 1.39 -14.21
C ALA A 202 11.50 0.65 -15.50
N GLN A 203 12.04 -0.55 -15.66
CA GLN A 203 11.81 -1.42 -16.81
C GLN A 203 10.93 -2.59 -16.40
N PRO A 204 9.58 -2.48 -16.47
CA PRO A 204 8.69 -3.59 -16.16
C PRO A 204 8.88 -4.73 -17.19
N ASP A 205 8.71 -5.97 -16.73
CA ASP A 205 8.70 -7.14 -17.62
C ASP A 205 7.38 -7.20 -18.42
N ALA A 206 6.32 -6.59 -17.89
CA ALA A 206 5.06 -6.38 -18.60
C ALA A 206 4.31 -5.15 -18.05
N VAL A 207 3.45 -4.59 -18.88
CA VAL A 207 2.46 -3.57 -18.51
C VAL A 207 1.08 -4.13 -18.80
N ILE A 208 0.17 -4.02 -17.83
CA ILE A 208 -1.22 -4.50 -17.93
C ILE A 208 -2.18 -3.34 -17.74
N GLY A 209 -3.32 -3.39 -18.39
CA GLY A 209 -4.40 -2.40 -18.25
C GLY A 209 -5.38 -2.76 -17.12
N SER A 210 -5.40 -4.04 -16.72
CA SER A 210 -6.24 -4.53 -15.62
C SER A 210 -5.61 -5.77 -14.96
N LEU A 211 -6.03 -6.08 -13.73
CA LEU A 211 -5.51 -7.24 -13.00
C LEU A 211 -5.86 -8.58 -13.67
N SER A 212 -6.95 -8.67 -14.43
CA SER A 212 -7.32 -9.90 -15.15
C SER A 212 -6.31 -10.33 -16.20
N GLU A 213 -5.52 -9.39 -16.73
CA GLU A 213 -4.47 -9.67 -17.70
C GLU A 213 -3.25 -10.41 -17.09
N LEU A 214 -3.14 -10.44 -15.76
CA LEU A 214 -2.08 -11.19 -15.08
C LEU A 214 -2.12 -12.69 -15.35
N LEU A 215 -3.30 -13.28 -15.44
CA LEU A 215 -3.43 -14.73 -15.55
C LEU A 215 -2.86 -15.28 -16.86
N PRO A 216 -3.23 -14.76 -18.05
CA PRO A 216 -2.61 -15.19 -19.28
C PRO A 216 -1.12 -14.80 -19.38
N LEU A 217 -0.72 -13.71 -18.72
CA LEU A 217 0.68 -13.29 -18.70
C LEU A 217 1.57 -14.30 -17.98
N ILE A 218 1.19 -14.74 -16.77
CA ILE A 218 1.98 -15.71 -15.99
C ILE A 218 2.00 -17.10 -16.61
N GLU A 219 1.00 -17.49 -17.40
CA GLU A 219 0.98 -18.74 -18.15
C GLU A 219 2.00 -18.75 -19.31
N SER A 220 2.46 -17.55 -19.72
CA SER A 220 3.47 -17.39 -20.76
C SER A 220 4.91 -17.37 -20.21
N TRP A 221 5.10 -17.35 -18.93
CA TRP A 221 6.40 -17.27 -18.23
C TRP A 221 6.83 -18.62 -17.66
#